data_5e4424ac881729a86d7a5d1a2ab99245
#
_entry.id   5e4424ac881729a86d7a5d1a2ab99245
#
_cell.length_a   1.000
_cell.length_b   1.000
_cell.length_c   1.000
_cell.angle_alpha   90.00
_cell.angle_beta   90.00
_cell.angle_gamma   90.00
#
_symmetry.space_group_name_H-M   'P 1'
#
loop_
_entity.id
_entity.type
_entity.pdbx_description
1 polymer ?
#
loop_
_entity_poly.entity_id
_entity_poly.type
_entity_poly.pdbx_seq_one_letter_code
_entity_poly.pdbx_strand_id
1 'polypeptide(L)'
;FSGLRLAKFNTDERQSENFIGLATPAGAIFLAALVCFAMKSESGFAAWLSDWATVRIMVPVLSVTVAALLVCEIPMFAMKIKKGSNLAEGHYGKLRIAFFVGAALIVVAVAVFRLHFSMAFSLIFFYYIVLNVAALPFTHKDAK
;
A
#
# COMPACT_ATOMS: atom_id res chain seq x y z
N PHE A 1 17.44 -0.16 1.54
CA PHE A 1 16.52 -0.49 0.43
C PHE A 1 15.90 0.75 -0.22
N SER A 2 15.56 1.82 0.53
CA SER A 2 15.07 3.09 -0.07
C SER A 2 16.06 3.71 -1.07
N GLY A 3 17.36 3.68 -0.79
CA GLY A 3 18.40 4.14 -1.70
C GLY A 3 18.50 3.28 -2.98
N LEU A 4 18.41 1.97 -2.85
CA LEU A 4 18.35 1.04 -3.99
C LEU A 4 17.13 1.30 -4.87
N ARG A 5 15.97 1.54 -4.25
CA ARG A 5 14.76 1.91 -4.97
C ARG A 5 14.92 3.23 -5.72
N LEU A 6 15.52 4.23 -5.09
CA LEU A 6 15.75 5.53 -5.74
C LEU A 6 16.70 5.40 -6.92
N ALA A 7 17.77 4.62 -6.79
CA ALA A 7 18.70 4.35 -7.89
C ALA A 7 17.97 3.64 -9.05
N LYS A 8 17.18 2.60 -8.75
CA LYS A 8 16.37 1.88 -9.75
C LYS A 8 15.34 2.80 -10.41
N PHE A 9 14.71 3.68 -9.65
CA PHE A 9 13.74 4.66 -10.18
C PHE A 9 14.39 5.64 -11.16
N ASN A 10 15.61 6.09 -10.89
CA ASN A 10 16.30 7.06 -11.74
C ASN A 10 16.89 6.43 -13.02
N THR A 11 17.11 5.12 -13.04
CA THR A 11 17.71 4.41 -14.19
C THR A 11 16.68 3.69 -15.06
N ASP A 12 15.45 3.48 -14.61
CA ASP A 12 14.44 2.71 -15.31
C ASP A 12 13.42 3.63 -16.01
N GLU A 13 13.55 3.76 -17.32
CA GLU A 13 12.67 4.58 -18.18
C GLU A 13 11.22 4.09 -18.24
N ARG A 14 10.95 2.82 -17.85
CA ARG A 14 9.60 2.22 -17.82
C ARG A 14 8.70 2.83 -16.76
N GLN A 15 9.25 3.63 -15.84
CA GLN A 15 8.53 4.22 -14.71
C GLN A 15 7.88 5.60 -15.02
N SER A 16 7.70 5.92 -16.30
CA SER A 16 7.09 7.19 -16.72
C SER A 16 5.62 7.34 -16.38
N GLU A 17 4.85 6.24 -16.42
CA GLU A 17 3.38 6.25 -16.20
C GLU A 17 2.95 5.50 -14.93
N ASN A 18 3.60 4.40 -14.60
CA ASN A 18 3.30 3.57 -13.43
C ASN A 18 4.56 3.31 -12.61
N PHE A 19 4.40 3.02 -11.33
CA PHE A 19 5.53 2.68 -10.47
C PHE A 19 5.83 1.18 -10.55
N ILE A 20 7.12 0.83 -10.53
CA ILE A 20 7.58 -0.54 -10.32
C ILE A 20 8.01 -0.64 -8.86
N GLY A 21 7.35 -1.50 -8.10
CA GLY A 21 7.53 -1.64 -6.67
C GLY A 21 6.81 -0.57 -5.82
N LEU A 22 6.81 -0.78 -4.50
CA LEU A 22 6.13 0.07 -3.55
C LEU A 22 6.76 1.46 -3.45
N ALA A 23 5.93 2.50 -3.45
CA ALA A 23 6.40 3.87 -3.21
C ALA A 23 6.92 4.03 -1.78
N THR A 24 8.14 4.56 -1.61
CA THR A 24 8.77 4.79 -0.30
C THR A 24 7.88 5.55 0.69
N PRO A 25 7.20 6.66 0.30
CA PRO A 25 6.29 7.36 1.20
C PRO A 25 5.11 6.49 1.67
N ALA A 26 4.58 5.63 0.78
CA ALA A 26 3.47 4.75 1.13
C ALA A 26 3.87 3.72 2.20
N GLY A 27 5.06 3.11 2.06
CA GLY A 27 5.61 2.21 3.07
C GLY A 27 5.86 2.89 4.41
N ALA A 28 6.36 4.13 4.40
CA ALA A 28 6.59 4.90 5.62
C ALA A 28 5.26 5.24 6.34
N ILE A 29 4.24 5.68 5.61
CA ILE A 29 2.91 5.98 6.15
C ILE A 29 2.29 4.71 6.75
N PHE A 30 2.40 3.57 6.08
CA PHE A 30 1.91 2.30 6.61
C PHE A 30 2.53 1.93 7.95
N LEU A 31 3.86 1.97 8.05
CA LEU A 31 4.56 1.63 9.28
C LEU A 31 4.22 2.61 10.41
N ALA A 32 4.18 3.91 10.10
CA ALA A 32 3.80 4.94 11.08
C ALA A 32 2.35 4.74 11.57
N ALA A 33 1.41 4.45 10.67
CA ALA A 33 0.02 4.20 11.01
C ALA A 33 -0.14 2.95 11.88
N LEU A 34 0.61 1.89 11.60
CA LEU A 34 0.60 0.66 12.39
C LEU A 34 1.11 0.89 13.81
N VAL A 35 2.21 1.64 13.96
CA VAL A 35 2.75 2.01 15.27
C VAL A 35 1.76 2.89 16.04
N CYS A 36 1.19 3.91 15.39
CA CYS A 36 0.17 4.76 16.02
C CYS A 36 -1.05 3.96 16.47
N PHE A 37 -1.49 2.98 15.69
CA PHE A 37 -2.58 2.10 16.06
C PHE A 37 -2.22 1.24 17.29
N ALA A 38 -1.05 0.61 17.29
CA ALA A 38 -0.59 -0.22 18.40
C ALA A 38 -0.47 0.57 19.73
N MET A 39 -0.04 1.84 19.64
CA MET A 39 0.19 2.68 20.83
C MET A 39 -1.08 3.37 21.36
N LYS A 40 -2.05 3.67 20.50
CA LYS A 40 -3.20 4.53 20.87
C LYS A 40 -4.54 3.80 20.88
N SER A 41 -4.64 2.64 20.30
CA SER A 41 -5.89 1.87 20.28
C SER A 41 -6.02 1.02 21.53
N GLU A 42 -7.19 1.06 22.15
CA GLU A 42 -7.55 0.21 23.31
C GLU A 42 -8.11 -1.15 22.89
N SER A 43 -8.07 -1.48 21.59
CA SER A 43 -8.56 -2.77 21.10
C SER A 43 -7.65 -3.92 21.54
N GLY A 44 -8.24 -5.10 21.77
CA GLY A 44 -7.48 -6.31 22.10
C GLY A 44 -6.44 -6.67 21.03
N PHE A 45 -6.71 -6.35 19.78
CA PHE A 45 -5.75 -6.53 18.68
C PHE A 45 -4.54 -5.56 18.80
N ALA A 46 -4.78 -4.32 19.23
CA ALA A 46 -3.68 -3.38 19.46
C ALA A 46 -2.83 -3.82 20.68
N ALA A 47 -3.47 -4.31 21.74
CA ALA A 47 -2.77 -4.85 22.90
C ALA A 47 -1.88 -6.05 22.50
N TRP A 48 -2.41 -6.98 21.69
CA TRP A 48 -1.62 -8.09 21.15
C TRP A 48 -0.46 -7.61 20.27
N LEU A 49 -0.69 -6.59 19.42
CA LEU A 49 0.34 -6.04 18.54
C LEU A 49 1.45 -5.30 19.30
N SER A 50 1.13 -4.70 20.45
CA SER A 50 2.08 -3.99 21.32
C SER A 50 2.79 -4.90 22.33
N ASP A 51 2.37 -6.16 22.45
CA ASP A 51 3.04 -7.14 23.31
C ASP A 51 4.50 -7.34 22.92
N TRP A 52 5.39 -7.41 23.90
CA TRP A 52 6.84 -7.49 23.68
C TRP A 52 7.25 -8.69 22.82
N ALA A 53 6.63 -9.85 23.03
CA ALA A 53 6.93 -11.05 22.25
C ALA A 53 6.52 -10.88 20.78
N THR A 54 5.35 -10.28 20.53
CA THR A 54 4.83 -9.99 19.20
C THR A 54 5.70 -8.95 18.48
N VAL A 55 6.06 -7.85 19.13
CA VAL A 55 6.92 -6.78 18.58
C VAL A 55 8.27 -7.33 18.15
N ARG A 56 8.89 -8.17 18.97
CA ARG A 56 10.20 -8.75 18.69
C ARG A 56 10.25 -9.57 17.39
N ILE A 57 9.15 -10.20 17.01
CA ILE A 57 9.03 -11.00 15.80
C ILE A 57 8.44 -10.15 14.64
N MET A 58 7.41 -9.37 14.90
CA MET A 58 6.69 -8.62 13.87
C MET A 58 7.52 -7.51 13.24
N VAL A 59 8.32 -6.78 14.03
CA VAL A 59 9.12 -5.67 13.50
C VAL A 59 10.14 -6.12 12.45
N PRO A 60 10.99 -7.13 12.68
CA PRO A 60 11.90 -7.61 11.65
C PRO A 60 11.17 -8.20 10.43
N VAL A 61 10.08 -8.95 10.64
CA VAL A 61 9.30 -9.53 9.54
C VAL A 61 8.69 -8.43 8.67
N LEU A 62 8.05 -7.43 9.28
CA LEU A 62 7.50 -6.28 8.54
C LEU A 62 8.59 -5.48 7.83
N SER A 63 9.73 -5.26 8.47
CA SER A 63 10.86 -4.55 7.87
C SER A 63 11.38 -5.24 6.62
N VAL A 64 11.55 -6.56 6.67
CA VAL A 64 11.98 -7.36 5.51
C VAL A 64 10.91 -7.34 4.43
N THR A 65 9.63 -7.49 4.79
CA THR A 65 8.51 -7.48 3.84
C THR A 65 8.41 -6.14 3.12
N VAL A 66 8.44 -5.03 3.85
CA VAL A 66 8.40 -3.69 3.25
C VAL A 66 9.64 -3.45 2.39
N ALA A 67 10.84 -3.86 2.85
CA ALA A 67 12.07 -3.75 2.08
C ALA A 67 11.99 -4.53 0.76
N ALA A 68 11.46 -5.75 0.77
CA ALA A 68 11.23 -6.56 -0.42
C ALA A 68 10.23 -5.90 -1.38
N LEU A 69 9.11 -5.37 -0.86
CA LEU A 69 8.11 -4.66 -1.66
C LEU A 69 8.64 -3.37 -2.29
N LEU A 70 9.59 -2.67 -1.64
CA LEU A 70 10.22 -1.48 -2.20
C LEU A 70 11.03 -1.78 -3.47
N VAL A 71 11.64 -2.96 -3.55
CA VAL A 71 12.57 -3.36 -4.64
C VAL A 71 11.94 -4.34 -5.61
N CYS A 72 10.75 -4.89 -5.30
CA CYS A 72 10.06 -5.83 -6.17
C CYS A 72 9.73 -5.22 -7.55
N GLU A 73 9.58 -6.08 -8.56
CA GLU A 73 9.24 -5.66 -9.93
C GLU A 73 7.74 -5.71 -10.23
N ILE A 74 6.91 -5.68 -9.18
CA ILE A 74 5.46 -5.67 -9.33
C ILE A 74 5.03 -4.31 -9.88
N PRO A 75 4.36 -4.26 -11.05
CA PRO A 75 3.81 -3.02 -11.58
C PRO A 75 2.68 -2.55 -10.66
N MET A 76 2.88 -1.42 -9.99
CA MET A 76 1.88 -0.82 -9.12
C MET A 76 1.26 0.38 -9.82
N PHE A 77 -0.08 0.45 -9.84
CA PHE A 77 -0.74 1.58 -10.47
C PHE A 77 -0.47 2.89 -9.71
N ALA A 78 -0.15 3.94 -10.46
CA ALA A 78 0.01 5.28 -9.90
C ALA A 78 -1.35 5.92 -9.65
N MET A 79 -1.52 6.56 -8.48
CA MET A 79 -2.72 7.36 -8.19
C MET A 79 -2.77 8.68 -8.97
N LYS A 80 -1.68 9.00 -9.71
CA LYS A 80 -1.57 10.24 -10.47
C LYS A 80 -2.49 10.17 -11.69
N ILE A 81 -3.43 11.12 -11.78
CA ILE A 81 -4.30 11.32 -12.93
C ILE A 81 -3.62 12.34 -13.84
N LYS A 82 -3.47 12.04 -15.13
CA LYS A 82 -3.01 13.03 -16.12
C LYS A 82 -4.03 14.17 -16.21
N LYS A 83 -3.55 15.40 -16.27
CA LYS A 83 -4.40 16.58 -16.41
C LYS A 83 -5.20 16.47 -17.71
N GLY A 84 -6.54 16.37 -17.61
CA GLY A 84 -7.45 16.21 -18.76
C GLY A 84 -7.90 14.78 -19.07
N SER A 85 -7.44 13.75 -18.31
CA SER A 85 -7.95 12.38 -18.44
C SER A 85 -8.94 12.02 -17.33
N ASN A 86 -9.93 11.19 -17.65
CA ASN A 86 -10.87 10.67 -16.66
C ASN A 86 -10.22 9.61 -15.77
N LEU A 87 -10.71 9.47 -14.55
CA LEU A 87 -10.22 8.46 -13.58
C LEU A 87 -10.27 7.04 -14.15
N ALA A 88 -11.25 6.77 -15.02
CA ALA A 88 -11.50 5.47 -15.65
C ALA A 88 -10.67 5.22 -16.92
N GLU A 89 -9.96 6.23 -17.43
CA GLU A 89 -9.16 6.10 -18.65
C GLU A 89 -7.84 5.39 -18.37
N GLY A 90 -7.41 4.61 -19.35
CA GLY A 90 -6.17 3.84 -19.32
C GLY A 90 -6.34 2.44 -18.75
N HIS A 91 -5.31 1.65 -18.93
CA HIS A 91 -5.25 0.23 -18.57
C HIS A 91 -5.60 -0.05 -17.08
N TYR A 92 -5.20 0.85 -16.19
CA TYR A 92 -5.45 0.74 -14.74
C TYR A 92 -6.68 1.54 -14.25
N GLY A 93 -7.51 2.07 -15.16
CA GLY A 93 -8.66 2.90 -14.78
C GLY A 93 -9.64 2.19 -13.85
N LYS A 94 -9.99 0.94 -14.16
CA LYS A 94 -10.88 0.11 -13.33
C LYS A 94 -10.29 -0.16 -11.93
N LEU A 95 -8.98 -0.39 -11.85
CA LEU A 95 -8.28 -0.63 -10.58
C LEU A 95 -8.25 0.63 -9.70
N ARG A 96 -8.08 1.81 -10.32
CA ARG A 96 -8.14 3.10 -9.60
C ARG A 96 -9.53 3.33 -8.99
N ILE A 97 -10.59 3.09 -9.76
CA ILE A 97 -11.98 3.22 -9.26
C ILE A 97 -12.21 2.22 -8.12
N ALA A 98 -11.85 0.95 -8.31
CA ALA A 98 -11.99 -0.08 -7.28
C ALA A 98 -11.23 0.31 -6.00
N PHE A 99 -10.02 0.85 -6.13
CA PHE A 99 -9.23 1.33 -5.00
C PHE A 99 -9.93 2.47 -4.25
N PHE A 100 -10.42 3.49 -4.93
CA PHE A 100 -11.08 4.63 -4.26
C PHE A 100 -12.38 4.22 -3.59
N VAL A 101 -13.19 3.38 -4.24
CA VAL A 101 -14.43 2.85 -3.65
C VAL A 101 -14.12 1.99 -2.41
N GLY A 102 -13.17 1.07 -2.50
CA GLY A 102 -12.78 0.24 -1.37
C GLY A 102 -12.15 1.04 -0.22
N ALA A 103 -11.32 2.04 -0.52
CA ALA A 103 -10.76 2.93 0.48
C ALA A 103 -11.86 3.73 1.21
N ALA A 104 -12.84 4.26 0.48
CA ALA A 104 -14.00 4.93 1.08
C ALA A 104 -14.79 3.99 1.99
N LEU A 105 -15.05 2.75 1.56
CA LEU A 105 -15.74 1.75 2.37
C LEU A 105 -14.95 1.41 3.65
N ILE A 106 -13.63 1.29 3.57
CA ILE A 106 -12.76 1.04 4.74
C ILE A 106 -12.87 2.21 5.73
N VAL A 107 -12.81 3.46 5.26
CA VAL A 107 -12.95 4.63 6.14
C VAL A 107 -14.32 4.65 6.82
N VAL A 108 -15.40 4.39 6.07
CA VAL A 108 -16.75 4.31 6.64
C VAL A 108 -16.85 3.17 7.67
N ALA A 109 -16.33 1.99 7.38
CA ALA A 109 -16.33 0.86 8.30
C ALA A 109 -15.57 1.20 9.59
N VAL A 110 -14.37 1.78 9.50
CA VAL A 110 -13.58 2.20 10.67
C VAL A 110 -14.34 3.24 11.51
N ALA A 111 -15.04 4.18 10.87
CA ALA A 111 -15.86 5.18 11.56
C ALA A 111 -17.09 4.54 12.26
N VAL A 112 -17.80 3.65 11.58
CA VAL A 112 -18.99 2.96 12.13
C VAL A 112 -18.63 2.07 13.31
N PHE A 113 -17.55 1.30 13.19
CA PHE A 113 -17.05 0.44 14.27
C PHE A 113 -16.29 1.19 15.37
N ARG A 114 -16.16 2.52 15.26
CA ARG A 114 -15.40 3.38 16.19
C ARG A 114 -13.97 2.90 16.43
N LEU A 115 -13.36 2.29 15.42
CA LEU A 115 -11.97 1.87 15.49
C LEU A 115 -11.03 3.08 15.41
N HIS A 116 -9.82 2.92 15.93
CA HIS A 116 -8.84 4.01 15.88
C HIS A 116 -8.51 4.38 14.42
N PHE A 117 -8.57 5.66 14.09
CA PHE A 117 -8.43 6.17 12.71
C PHE A 117 -7.13 5.71 12.01
N SER A 118 -6.04 5.51 12.76
CA SER A 118 -4.79 5.00 12.20
C SER A 118 -4.93 3.60 11.59
N MET A 119 -5.90 2.81 12.03
CA MET A 119 -6.19 1.50 11.43
C MET A 119 -6.67 1.62 9.99
N ALA A 120 -7.39 2.71 9.64
CA ALA A 120 -7.85 2.93 8.27
C ALA A 120 -6.67 3.01 7.29
N PHE A 121 -5.61 3.73 7.64
CA PHE A 121 -4.42 3.84 6.78
C PHE A 121 -3.74 2.50 6.56
N SER A 122 -3.62 1.68 7.62
CA SER A 122 -3.01 0.35 7.52
C SER A 122 -3.85 -0.59 6.64
N LEU A 123 -5.19 -0.55 6.77
CA LEU A 123 -6.10 -1.35 5.96
C LEU A 123 -6.13 -0.90 4.50
N ILE A 124 -6.15 0.41 4.23
CA ILE A 124 -6.11 0.95 2.87
C ILE A 124 -4.80 0.57 2.18
N PHE A 125 -3.68 0.62 2.92
CA PHE A 125 -2.39 0.21 2.38
C PHE A 125 -2.35 -1.28 2.05
N PHE A 126 -2.86 -2.12 2.94
CA PHE A 126 -2.96 -3.57 2.69
C PHE A 126 -3.86 -3.86 1.49
N TYR A 127 -5.01 -3.19 1.42
CA TYR A 127 -5.93 -3.29 0.28
C TYR A 127 -5.25 -2.87 -1.04
N TYR A 128 -4.45 -1.79 -1.02
CA TYR A 128 -3.67 -1.36 -2.18
C TYR A 128 -2.72 -2.45 -2.67
N ILE A 129 -1.97 -3.09 -1.76
CA ILE A 129 -1.07 -4.18 -2.12
C ILE A 129 -1.84 -5.36 -2.72
N VAL A 130 -2.91 -5.79 -2.06
CA VAL A 130 -3.74 -6.92 -2.53
C VAL A 130 -4.31 -6.65 -3.92
N LEU A 131 -4.82 -5.44 -4.18
CA LEU A 131 -5.31 -5.06 -5.51
C LEU A 131 -4.23 -5.15 -6.59
N ASN A 132 -3.03 -4.64 -6.30
CA ASN A 132 -1.93 -4.71 -7.27
C ASN A 132 -1.50 -6.16 -7.54
N VAL A 133 -1.38 -6.98 -6.51
CA VAL A 133 -1.01 -8.40 -6.66
C VAL A 133 -2.10 -9.16 -7.40
N ALA A 134 -3.38 -8.93 -7.09
CA ALA A 134 -4.50 -9.56 -7.79
C ALA A 134 -4.61 -9.14 -9.27
N ALA A 135 -4.11 -7.96 -9.61
CA ALA A 135 -4.11 -7.46 -10.99
C ALA A 135 -2.97 -8.03 -11.85
N LEU A 136 -1.93 -8.64 -11.26
CA LEU A 136 -0.78 -9.20 -11.98
C LEU A 136 -1.16 -10.14 -13.15
N PRO A 137 -2.09 -11.10 -12.99
CA PRO A 137 -2.45 -12.01 -14.09
C PRO A 137 -3.13 -11.30 -15.26
N PHE A 138 -3.74 -10.14 -15.03
CA PHE A 138 -4.43 -9.38 -16.07
C PHE A 138 -3.48 -8.44 -16.81
N THR A 139 -2.46 -7.92 -16.15
CA THR A 139 -1.48 -7.01 -16.75
C THR A 139 -0.48 -7.72 -17.65
N HIS A 140 -0.20 -9.01 -17.42
CA HIS A 140 0.69 -9.81 -18.27
C HIS A 140 0.06 -10.21 -19.61
N LYS A 141 -1.27 -10.22 -19.74
CA LYS A 141 -1.95 -10.61 -20.97
C LYS A 141 -1.92 -9.55 -22.07
N ASP A 142 -1.81 -8.28 -21.70
CA ASP A 142 -1.89 -7.15 -22.63
C ASP A 142 -0.51 -6.59 -23.01
N ALA A 143 0.56 -7.18 -22.48
CA ALA A 143 1.95 -6.82 -22.78
C ALA A 143 2.57 -7.73 -23.90
N LYS A 144 1.77 -8.60 -24.52
CA LYS A 144 2.09 -9.36 -25.74
C LYS A 144 1.28 -8.83 -26.90
#